data_2b7c8595a935dc14eb4153b1009ff384
#
_entry.id   2b7c8595a935dc14eb4153b1009ff384
#
_cell.length_a   1.000
_cell.length_b   1.000
_cell.length_c   1.000
_cell.angle_alpha   90.00
_cell.angle_beta   90.00
_cell.angle_gamma   90.00
#
_symmetry.space_group_name_H-M   'P 1'
#
loop_
_entity.id
_entity.type
_entity.pdbx_description
1 polymer ?
#
loop_
_entity_poly.entity_id
_entity_poly.type
_entity_poly.pdbx_seq_one_letter_code
_entity_poly.pdbx_strand_id
1 'polypeptide(L)'
;QKPLTLLALFREHNEEFKKRIGIDRIQETYDSYQRSYKHLSAFVREKKGVEDVTLRSLDRVFYDEFEVFLRTDRNLKPKSVHEHLYRLKKLTMRAVSQGTLRRDPYCRLHPELPKRKSRHMKLEDLKTLMTTPVEKPQLQFVRDMFIFSTFTGLAYADLKRLSDKDITQAGDGTWWIHIHRKKTDTLSSVRLLDIPLQII
;
A
#
# COMPACT_ATOMS: atom_id res chain seq x y z
N GLN A 1 -20.05 18.85 15.81
CA GLN A 1 -20.39 19.58 14.57
C GLN A 1 -19.70 18.92 13.38
N LYS A 2 -20.40 18.72 12.25
CA LYS A 2 -19.83 18.14 11.04
C LYS A 2 -18.83 19.13 10.40
N PRO A 3 -17.65 18.68 9.94
CA PRO A 3 -16.69 19.57 9.31
C PRO A 3 -17.24 20.13 7.99
N LEU A 4 -17.15 21.44 7.83
CA LEU A 4 -17.60 22.15 6.62
C LEU A 4 -16.45 22.41 5.64
N THR A 5 -15.21 22.15 6.06
CA THR A 5 -14.00 22.39 5.29
C THR A 5 -13.23 21.09 5.02
N LEU A 6 -12.43 21.09 3.96
CA LEU A 6 -11.77 19.91 3.42
C LEU A 6 -10.70 19.36 4.36
N LEU A 7 -9.82 20.21 4.87
CA LEU A 7 -8.73 19.77 5.74
C LEU A 7 -9.24 19.39 7.14
N ALA A 8 -10.33 20.04 7.62
CA ALA A 8 -10.98 19.62 8.86
C ALA A 8 -11.61 18.23 8.71
N LEU A 9 -12.29 17.96 7.60
CA LEU A 9 -12.84 16.62 7.29
C LEU A 9 -11.71 15.57 7.20
N PHE A 10 -10.59 15.92 6.59
CA PHE A 10 -9.47 15.00 6.47
C PHE A 10 -8.83 14.71 7.83
N ARG A 11 -8.68 15.70 8.68
CA ARG A 11 -8.19 15.50 10.07
C ARG A 11 -9.11 14.58 10.84
N GLU A 12 -10.41 14.83 10.82
CA GLU A 12 -11.41 13.96 11.47
C GLU A 12 -11.29 12.51 10.98
N HIS A 13 -11.23 12.31 9.65
CA HIS A 13 -11.02 10.99 9.07
C HIS A 13 -9.75 10.31 9.60
N ASN A 14 -8.63 11.05 9.68
CA ASN A 14 -7.35 10.51 10.13
C ASN A 14 -7.38 10.17 11.63
N GLU A 15 -8.03 10.97 12.45
CA GLU A 15 -8.18 10.69 13.89
C GLU A 15 -9.05 9.44 14.13
N GLU A 16 -10.15 9.29 13.39
CA GLU A 16 -10.96 8.07 13.46
C GLU A 16 -10.18 6.85 12.97
N PHE A 17 -9.43 6.99 11.87
CA PHE A 17 -8.60 5.91 11.34
C PHE A 17 -7.54 5.48 12.35
N LYS A 18 -6.90 6.44 13.02
CA LYS A 18 -5.87 6.21 14.05
C LYS A 18 -6.39 5.37 15.21
N LYS A 19 -7.63 5.63 15.66
CA LYS A 19 -8.27 4.86 16.76
C LYS A 19 -8.50 3.38 16.41
N ARG A 20 -8.49 3.05 15.11
CA ARG A 20 -8.75 1.69 14.60
C ARG A 20 -7.48 0.92 14.25
N ILE A 21 -6.29 1.53 14.42
CA ILE A 21 -5.00 0.85 14.19
C ILE A 21 -4.84 -0.28 15.22
N GLY A 22 -4.50 -1.47 14.73
CA GLY A 22 -4.38 -2.68 15.54
C GLY A 22 -5.71 -3.42 15.78
N ILE A 23 -6.85 -2.84 15.39
CA ILE A 23 -8.17 -3.51 15.40
C ILE A 23 -8.49 -4.04 14.00
N ASP A 24 -8.73 -3.16 13.06
CA ASP A 24 -9.08 -3.49 11.66
C ASP A 24 -8.34 -2.60 10.64
N ARG A 25 -7.37 -1.82 11.09
CA ARG A 25 -6.54 -0.92 10.31
C ARG A 25 -5.06 -1.13 10.65
N ILE A 26 -4.20 -0.87 9.66
CA ILE A 26 -2.75 -0.99 9.77
C ILE A 26 -2.08 0.38 9.73
N GLN A 27 -0.96 0.51 10.45
CA GLN A 27 -0.19 1.75 10.56
C GLN A 27 0.23 2.31 9.20
N GLU A 28 0.70 1.46 8.29
CA GLU A 28 1.18 1.87 6.97
C GLU A 28 0.11 2.56 6.12
N THR A 29 -1.16 2.15 6.29
CA THR A 29 -2.28 2.82 5.63
C THR A 29 -2.55 4.19 6.25
N TYR A 30 -2.51 4.31 7.57
CA TYR A 30 -2.62 5.60 8.26
C TYR A 30 -1.53 6.57 7.80
N ASP A 31 -0.26 6.15 7.79
CA ASP A 31 0.86 6.97 7.34
C ASP A 31 0.68 7.45 5.89
N SER A 32 0.07 6.62 5.07
CA SER A 32 -0.25 6.96 3.69
C SER A 32 -1.34 8.03 3.59
N TYR A 33 -2.36 8.01 4.45
CA TYR A 33 -3.35 9.09 4.57
C TYR A 33 -2.72 10.37 5.12
N GLN A 34 -1.82 10.28 6.10
CA GLN A 34 -1.09 11.43 6.63
C GLN A 34 -0.24 12.12 5.56
N ARG A 35 0.44 11.35 4.69
CA ARG A 35 1.16 11.92 3.54
C ARG A 35 0.23 12.65 2.59
N SER A 36 -0.96 12.09 2.31
CA SER A 36 -1.94 12.75 1.46
C SER A 36 -2.46 14.06 2.07
N TYR A 37 -2.72 14.06 3.38
CA TYR A 37 -3.08 15.27 4.12
C TYR A 37 -2.02 16.36 4.00
N LYS A 38 -0.73 16.01 4.18
CA LYS A 38 0.39 16.96 4.07
C LYS A 38 0.45 17.59 2.67
N HIS A 39 0.31 16.80 1.60
CA HIS A 39 0.31 17.33 0.24
C HIS A 39 -0.90 18.22 -0.03
N LEU A 40 -2.08 17.82 0.41
CA LEU A 40 -3.29 18.62 0.22
C LEU A 40 -3.26 19.94 1.01
N SER A 41 -2.81 19.89 2.26
CA SER A 41 -2.62 21.09 3.10
C SER A 41 -1.60 22.05 2.49
N ALA A 42 -0.49 21.52 1.97
CA ALA A 42 0.51 22.34 1.28
C ALA A 42 -0.08 22.99 0.01
N PHE A 43 -0.83 22.23 -0.80
CA PHE A 43 -1.51 22.76 -1.98
C PHE A 43 -2.48 23.91 -1.63
N VAL A 44 -3.32 23.69 -0.63
CA VAL A 44 -4.29 24.72 -0.19
C VAL A 44 -3.57 26.00 0.25
N ARG A 45 -2.50 25.87 1.00
CA ARG A 45 -1.72 27.03 1.48
C ARG A 45 -0.95 27.72 0.36
N GLU A 46 -0.20 26.95 -0.44
CA GLU A 46 0.74 27.50 -1.44
C GLU A 46 0.04 28.01 -2.72
N LYS A 47 -1.05 27.34 -3.14
CA LYS A 47 -1.73 27.67 -4.42
C LYS A 47 -3.04 28.41 -4.23
N LYS A 48 -3.74 28.20 -3.11
CA LYS A 48 -5.00 28.91 -2.82
C LYS A 48 -4.81 30.08 -1.85
N GLY A 49 -3.67 30.16 -1.14
CA GLY A 49 -3.38 31.25 -0.22
C GLY A 49 -4.26 31.28 1.04
N VAL A 50 -4.90 30.17 1.38
CA VAL A 50 -5.81 30.05 2.51
C VAL A 50 -5.44 28.88 3.41
N GLU A 51 -5.90 28.92 4.67
CA GLU A 51 -5.63 27.82 5.63
C GLU A 51 -6.47 26.57 5.34
N ASP A 52 -7.69 26.73 4.83
CA ASP A 52 -8.57 25.62 4.46
C ASP A 52 -9.61 26.08 3.41
N VAL A 53 -10.25 25.15 2.73
CA VAL A 53 -11.29 25.41 1.71
C VAL A 53 -12.60 24.78 2.12
N THR A 54 -13.73 25.43 1.80
CA THR A 54 -15.06 24.85 2.09
C THR A 54 -15.31 23.64 1.19
N LEU A 55 -16.00 22.62 1.71
CA LEU A 55 -16.38 21.45 0.90
C LEU A 55 -17.27 21.82 -0.30
N ARG A 56 -18.03 22.89 -0.19
CA ARG A 56 -18.94 23.37 -1.27
C ARG A 56 -18.20 24.06 -2.41
N SER A 57 -16.98 24.57 -2.18
CA SER A 57 -16.17 25.20 -3.23
C SER A 57 -15.33 24.21 -4.03
N LEU A 58 -15.41 22.91 -3.70
CA LEU A 58 -14.69 21.89 -4.42
C LEU A 58 -15.35 21.63 -5.77
N ASP A 59 -14.58 21.83 -6.83
CA ASP A 59 -14.98 21.63 -8.21
C ASP A 59 -13.91 20.85 -8.98
N ARG A 60 -14.12 20.69 -10.28
CA ARG A 60 -13.17 20.04 -11.16
C ARG A 60 -11.85 20.82 -11.24
N VAL A 61 -11.90 22.14 -11.27
CA VAL A 61 -10.69 22.99 -11.37
C VAL A 61 -9.77 22.74 -10.18
N PHE A 62 -10.34 22.69 -8.97
CA PHE A 62 -9.57 22.36 -7.76
C PHE A 62 -8.87 20.99 -7.87
N TYR A 63 -9.57 19.99 -8.41
CA TYR A 63 -9.00 18.65 -8.60
C TYR A 63 -7.85 18.64 -9.61
N ASP A 64 -8.05 19.28 -10.78
CA ASP A 64 -7.06 19.33 -11.87
C ASP A 64 -5.81 20.12 -11.39
N GLU A 65 -5.97 21.24 -10.70
CA GLU A 65 -4.86 22.01 -10.14
C GLU A 65 -4.10 21.24 -9.05
N PHE A 66 -4.80 20.47 -8.23
CA PHE A 66 -4.13 19.62 -7.24
C PHE A 66 -3.32 18.51 -7.92
N GLU A 67 -3.84 17.93 -9.00
CA GLU A 67 -3.09 16.96 -9.80
C GLU A 67 -1.82 17.58 -10.37
N VAL A 68 -1.91 18.78 -11.00
CA VAL A 68 -0.76 19.52 -11.54
C VAL A 68 0.26 19.78 -10.44
N PHE A 69 -0.16 20.30 -9.30
CA PHE A 69 0.71 20.54 -8.14
C PHE A 69 1.48 19.28 -7.70
N LEU A 70 0.79 18.13 -7.62
CA LEU A 70 1.45 16.87 -7.26
C LEU A 70 2.50 16.44 -8.28
N ARG A 71 2.25 16.68 -9.57
CA ARG A 71 3.15 16.31 -10.67
C ARG A 71 4.33 17.25 -10.81
N THR A 72 4.10 18.55 -10.74
CA THR A 72 5.11 19.59 -11.04
C THR A 72 5.84 20.06 -9.81
N ASP A 73 5.11 20.54 -8.80
CA ASP A 73 5.72 21.15 -7.62
C ASP A 73 6.27 20.10 -6.62
N ARG A 74 5.64 18.92 -6.58
CA ARG A 74 6.06 17.80 -5.73
C ARG A 74 6.81 16.69 -6.47
N ASN A 75 6.88 16.77 -7.80
CA ASN A 75 7.57 15.80 -8.69
C ASN A 75 7.22 14.34 -8.36
N LEU A 76 5.94 14.06 -8.09
CA LEU A 76 5.50 12.72 -7.71
C LEU A 76 5.32 11.82 -8.94
N LYS A 77 5.65 10.56 -8.76
CA LYS A 77 5.41 9.51 -9.77
C LYS A 77 3.91 9.31 -10.01
N PRO A 78 3.48 8.92 -11.22
CA PRO A 78 2.05 8.76 -11.58
C PRO A 78 1.25 7.91 -10.59
N LYS A 79 1.85 6.83 -10.05
CA LYS A 79 1.19 5.99 -9.05
C LYS A 79 0.90 6.74 -7.75
N SER A 80 1.83 7.57 -7.29
CA SER A 80 1.63 8.37 -6.06
C SER A 80 0.57 9.45 -6.28
N VAL A 81 0.57 10.11 -7.44
CA VAL A 81 -0.46 11.08 -7.82
C VAL A 81 -1.84 10.42 -7.79
N HIS A 82 -2.00 9.26 -8.46
CA HIS A 82 -3.24 8.49 -8.43
C HIS A 82 -3.74 8.23 -7.00
N GLU A 83 -2.85 7.78 -6.12
CA GLU A 83 -3.18 7.48 -4.72
C GLU A 83 -3.69 8.71 -3.94
N HIS A 84 -3.08 9.88 -4.15
CA HIS A 84 -3.50 11.13 -3.49
C HIS A 84 -4.85 11.60 -4.01
N LEU A 85 -5.07 11.59 -5.33
CA LEU A 85 -6.34 11.95 -5.96
C LEU A 85 -7.47 10.98 -5.56
N TYR A 86 -7.18 9.70 -5.48
CA TYR A 86 -8.14 8.69 -5.03
C TYR A 86 -8.59 8.93 -3.58
N ARG A 87 -7.65 9.34 -2.69
CA ARG A 87 -8.01 9.69 -1.31
C ARG A 87 -8.83 10.97 -1.22
N LEU A 88 -8.55 11.97 -2.05
CA LEU A 88 -9.37 13.17 -2.14
C LEU A 88 -10.82 12.80 -2.52
N LYS A 89 -11.02 11.93 -3.53
CA LYS A 89 -12.35 11.41 -3.86
C LYS A 89 -13.02 10.68 -2.71
N LYS A 90 -12.30 9.84 -1.98
CA LYS A 90 -12.86 9.15 -0.81
C LYS A 90 -13.37 10.12 0.26
N LEU A 91 -12.70 11.25 0.45
CA LEU A 91 -13.14 12.29 1.40
C LEU A 91 -14.42 12.96 0.92
N THR A 92 -14.55 13.30 -0.36
CA THR A 92 -15.80 13.90 -0.88
C THR A 92 -16.97 12.90 -0.84
N MET A 93 -16.73 11.62 -1.14
CA MET A 93 -17.73 10.56 -0.94
C MET A 93 -18.16 10.44 0.53
N ARG A 94 -17.20 10.52 1.47
CA ARG A 94 -17.49 10.55 2.91
C ARG A 94 -18.34 11.76 3.28
N ALA A 95 -18.03 12.95 2.75
CA ALA A 95 -18.84 14.16 2.99
C ALA A 95 -20.28 13.99 2.50
N VAL A 96 -20.48 13.28 1.38
CA VAL A 96 -21.83 12.94 0.88
C VAL A 96 -22.51 11.95 1.83
N SER A 97 -21.84 10.88 2.26
CA SER A 97 -22.44 9.89 3.18
C SER A 97 -22.80 10.50 4.55
N GLN A 98 -22.07 11.51 4.98
CA GLN A 98 -22.36 12.27 6.20
C GLN A 98 -23.45 13.36 6.00
N GLY A 99 -23.92 13.57 4.76
CA GLY A 99 -24.92 14.60 4.42
C GLY A 99 -24.36 16.03 4.43
N THR A 100 -23.04 16.22 4.44
CA THR A 100 -22.38 17.54 4.36
C THR A 100 -22.36 18.08 2.92
N LEU A 101 -22.23 17.18 1.95
CA LEU A 101 -22.40 17.46 0.53
C LEU A 101 -23.64 16.75 -0.02
N ARG A 102 -24.37 17.41 -0.93
CA ARG A 102 -25.50 16.79 -1.63
C ARG A 102 -25.08 15.76 -2.67
N ARG A 103 -23.93 16.00 -3.33
CA ARG A 103 -23.34 15.10 -4.34
C ARG A 103 -21.83 15.21 -4.31
N ASP A 104 -21.16 14.15 -4.74
CA ASP A 104 -19.71 14.15 -4.90
C ASP A 104 -19.32 14.97 -6.15
N PRO A 105 -18.53 16.06 -6.02
CA PRO A 105 -18.08 16.87 -7.14
C PRO A 105 -17.16 16.07 -8.10
N TYR A 106 -16.59 14.97 -7.63
CA TYR A 106 -15.62 14.14 -8.37
C TYR A 106 -16.18 12.79 -8.80
N CYS A 107 -17.52 12.59 -8.76
CA CYS A 107 -18.14 11.29 -9.05
C CYS A 107 -17.78 10.74 -10.44
N ARG A 108 -17.64 11.63 -11.44
CA ARG A 108 -17.28 11.26 -12.83
C ARG A 108 -15.78 11.25 -13.12
N LEU A 109 -14.94 11.63 -12.14
CA LEU A 109 -13.49 11.65 -12.32
C LEU A 109 -12.91 10.30 -11.91
N HIS A 110 -12.08 9.74 -12.77
CA HIS A 110 -11.35 8.50 -12.51
C HIS A 110 -9.86 8.78 -12.64
N PRO A 111 -9.11 8.87 -11.51
CA PRO A 111 -7.67 9.05 -11.59
C PRO A 111 -7.04 7.94 -12.42
N GLU A 112 -6.21 8.30 -13.40
CA GLU A 112 -5.55 7.33 -14.26
C GLU A 112 -4.63 6.41 -13.43
N LEU A 113 -4.83 5.11 -13.59
CA LEU A 113 -3.89 4.12 -13.09
C LEU A 113 -2.70 4.02 -14.06
N PRO A 114 -1.47 4.21 -13.58
CA PRO A 114 -0.31 4.04 -14.43
C PRO A 114 -0.24 2.60 -14.94
N LYS A 115 0.02 2.43 -16.24
CA LYS A 115 0.25 1.11 -16.84
C LYS A 115 1.42 0.43 -16.12
N ARG A 116 1.16 -0.69 -15.49
CA ARG A 116 2.21 -1.51 -14.87
C ARG A 116 2.97 -2.25 -15.96
N LYS A 117 4.27 -1.98 -16.09
CA LYS A 117 5.17 -2.93 -16.75
C LYS A 117 5.42 -4.06 -15.73
N SER A 118 4.84 -5.21 -15.98
CA SER A 118 5.16 -6.41 -15.18
C SER A 118 6.64 -6.74 -15.39
N ARG A 119 7.41 -6.69 -14.32
CA ARG A 119 8.78 -7.20 -14.29
C ARG A 119 8.71 -8.56 -13.63
N HIS A 120 8.96 -9.58 -14.38
CA HIS A 120 9.08 -10.95 -13.89
C HIS A 120 10.48 -11.47 -14.23
N MET A 121 11.02 -12.28 -13.35
CA MET A 121 12.28 -12.99 -13.59
C MET A 121 11.98 -14.13 -14.58
N LYS A 122 12.84 -14.30 -15.57
CA LYS A 122 12.79 -15.45 -16.46
C LYS A 122 13.34 -16.68 -15.75
N LEU A 123 12.95 -17.85 -16.22
CA LEU A 123 13.42 -19.12 -15.63
C LEU A 123 14.95 -19.26 -15.72
N GLU A 124 15.53 -18.80 -16.82
CA GLU A 124 16.98 -18.81 -17.04
C GLU A 124 17.71 -17.93 -16.01
N ASP A 125 17.16 -16.72 -15.73
CA ASP A 125 17.70 -15.81 -14.72
C ASP A 125 17.64 -16.44 -13.31
N LEU A 126 16.52 -17.12 -13.00
CA LEU A 126 16.38 -17.82 -11.73
C LEU A 126 17.40 -18.97 -11.60
N LYS A 127 17.58 -19.79 -12.65
CA LYS A 127 18.61 -20.84 -12.67
C LYS A 127 20.00 -20.27 -12.46
N THR A 128 20.35 -19.18 -13.16
CA THR A 128 21.62 -18.49 -12.99
C THR A 128 21.80 -18.01 -11.56
N LEU A 129 20.77 -17.38 -10.96
CA LEU A 129 20.83 -16.93 -9.57
C LEU A 129 21.07 -18.08 -8.58
N MET A 130 20.47 -19.24 -8.83
CA MET A 130 20.62 -20.44 -7.97
C MET A 130 22.01 -21.06 -8.06
N THR A 131 22.64 -21.03 -9.24
CA THR A 131 23.92 -21.70 -9.50
C THR A 131 25.13 -20.80 -9.37
N THR A 132 24.95 -19.47 -9.40
CA THR A 132 26.08 -18.52 -9.29
C THR A 132 26.65 -18.52 -7.88
N PRO A 133 27.96 -18.77 -7.70
CA PRO A 133 28.62 -18.66 -6.41
C PRO A 133 28.50 -17.23 -5.85
N VAL A 134 28.22 -17.11 -4.56
CA VAL A 134 28.15 -15.82 -3.86
C VAL A 134 29.14 -15.86 -2.68
N GLU A 135 30.19 -15.05 -2.76
CA GLU A 135 31.26 -15.05 -1.75
C GLU A 135 30.84 -14.41 -0.41
N LYS A 136 29.96 -13.38 -0.46
CA LYS A 136 29.56 -12.64 0.73
C LYS A 136 28.37 -13.33 1.44
N PRO A 137 28.54 -13.77 2.72
CA PRO A 137 27.47 -14.50 3.43
C PRO A 137 26.14 -13.75 3.49
N GLN A 138 26.17 -12.43 3.63
CA GLN A 138 24.95 -11.61 3.66
C GLN A 138 24.20 -11.66 2.32
N LEU A 139 24.91 -11.63 1.19
CA LEU A 139 24.30 -11.75 -0.13
C LEU A 139 23.81 -13.16 -0.41
N GLN A 140 24.52 -14.17 0.10
CA GLN A 140 24.08 -15.56 0.05
C GLN A 140 22.75 -15.72 0.78
N PHE A 141 22.63 -15.22 2.01
CA PHE A 141 21.40 -15.24 2.77
C PHE A 141 20.23 -14.54 2.02
N VAL A 142 20.48 -13.34 1.45
CA VAL A 142 19.46 -12.62 0.66
C VAL A 142 19.03 -13.41 -0.56
N ARG A 143 19.97 -14.03 -1.27
CA ARG A 143 19.69 -14.93 -2.40
C ARG A 143 18.81 -16.11 -1.98
N ASP A 144 19.17 -16.77 -0.91
CA ASP A 144 18.49 -17.97 -0.42
C ASP A 144 17.07 -17.62 0.03
N MET A 145 16.88 -16.49 0.72
CA MET A 145 15.55 -15.96 1.06
C MET A 145 14.71 -15.61 -0.18
N PHE A 146 15.34 -15.06 -1.22
CA PHE A 146 14.65 -14.78 -2.47
C PHE A 146 14.20 -16.08 -3.18
N ILE A 147 15.09 -17.08 -3.26
CA ILE A 147 14.78 -18.39 -3.83
C ILE A 147 13.65 -19.05 -3.03
N PHE A 148 13.77 -19.08 -1.72
CA PHE A 148 12.73 -19.63 -0.83
C PHE A 148 11.38 -18.95 -1.05
N SER A 149 11.34 -17.60 -1.12
CA SER A 149 10.13 -16.82 -1.44
C SER A 149 9.56 -17.19 -2.80
N THR A 150 10.42 -17.41 -3.80
CA THR A 150 10.00 -17.74 -5.17
C THR A 150 9.28 -19.09 -5.23
N PHE A 151 9.77 -20.09 -4.51
CA PHE A 151 9.20 -21.44 -4.50
C PHE A 151 8.01 -21.61 -3.54
N THR A 152 7.94 -20.80 -2.49
CA THR A 152 6.84 -20.87 -1.50
C THR A 152 5.72 -19.87 -1.75
N GLY A 153 5.98 -18.82 -2.53
CA GLY A 153 5.04 -17.71 -2.72
C GLY A 153 4.78 -16.88 -1.46
N LEU A 154 5.61 -17.03 -0.41
CA LEU A 154 5.53 -16.23 0.79
C LEU A 154 6.05 -14.83 0.54
N ALA A 155 5.33 -13.82 1.04
CA ALA A 155 5.79 -12.46 0.99
C ALA A 155 6.93 -12.22 2.01
N TYR A 156 7.81 -11.25 1.75
CA TYR A 156 8.91 -10.91 2.65
C TYR A 156 8.47 -10.69 4.11
N ALA A 157 7.31 -10.06 4.32
CA ALA A 157 6.78 -9.81 5.65
C ALA A 157 6.37 -11.09 6.39
N ASP A 158 5.98 -12.14 5.64
CA ASP A 158 5.62 -13.44 6.19
C ASP A 158 6.89 -14.27 6.44
N LEU A 159 7.87 -14.24 5.52
CA LEU A 159 9.18 -14.87 5.71
C LEU A 159 9.90 -14.37 6.97
N LYS A 160 9.87 -13.05 7.21
CA LYS A 160 10.51 -12.46 8.40
C LYS A 160 9.92 -12.96 9.73
N ARG A 161 8.71 -13.51 9.70
CA ARG A 161 7.99 -14.03 10.87
C ARG A 161 8.01 -15.56 10.95
N LEU A 162 8.43 -16.21 9.86
CA LEU A 162 8.49 -17.66 9.81
C LEU A 162 9.39 -18.21 10.92
N SER A 163 8.93 -19.23 11.59
CA SER A 163 9.64 -19.92 12.64
C SER A 163 9.44 -21.43 12.54
N ASP A 164 10.23 -22.20 13.25
CA ASP A 164 10.13 -23.69 13.29
C ASP A 164 8.73 -24.18 13.67
N LYS A 165 7.98 -23.39 14.44
CA LYS A 165 6.60 -23.72 14.85
C LYS A 165 5.60 -23.70 13.70
N ASP A 166 5.93 -22.98 12.64
CA ASP A 166 5.09 -22.85 11.45
C ASP A 166 5.36 -23.98 10.44
N ILE A 167 6.38 -24.82 10.69
CA ILE A 167 6.83 -25.90 9.81
C ILE A 167 6.46 -27.25 10.46
N THR A 168 5.74 -28.08 9.71
CA THR A 168 5.29 -29.40 10.18
C THR A 168 5.56 -30.47 9.14
N GLN A 169 5.82 -31.68 9.59
CA GLN A 169 5.91 -32.85 8.72
C GLN A 169 4.58 -33.62 8.80
N ALA A 170 3.99 -33.90 7.64
CA ALA A 170 2.79 -34.72 7.54
C ALA A 170 3.14 -36.23 7.65
N GLY A 171 2.12 -37.08 7.89
CA GLY A 171 2.32 -38.52 8.05
C GLY A 171 2.85 -39.22 6.80
N ASP A 172 2.76 -38.62 5.64
CA ASP A 172 3.33 -39.11 4.36
C ASP A 172 4.80 -38.66 4.15
N GLY A 173 5.41 -38.01 5.14
CA GLY A 173 6.77 -37.50 5.08
C GLY A 173 6.92 -36.14 4.41
N THR A 174 5.85 -35.54 3.88
CA THR A 174 5.92 -34.21 3.25
C THR A 174 6.00 -33.09 4.28
N TRP A 175 6.72 -32.03 3.96
CA TRP A 175 6.87 -30.85 4.82
C TRP A 175 5.96 -29.72 4.38
N TRP A 176 5.37 -29.04 5.34
CA TRP A 176 4.40 -27.96 5.12
C TRP A 176 4.70 -26.77 6.00
N ILE A 177 4.44 -25.56 5.45
CA ILE A 177 4.38 -24.31 6.22
C ILE A 177 2.91 -23.95 6.43
N HIS A 178 2.53 -23.66 7.68
CA HIS A 178 1.22 -23.16 8.04
C HIS A 178 1.39 -21.79 8.71
N ILE A 179 1.08 -20.70 8.00
CA ILE A 179 1.30 -19.34 8.48
C ILE A 179 0.09 -18.45 8.17
N HIS A 180 -0.30 -17.62 9.13
CA HIS A 180 -1.25 -16.55 8.89
C HIS A 180 -0.56 -15.39 8.18
N ARG A 181 -1.06 -15.00 7.00
CA ARG A 181 -0.47 -13.90 6.22
C ARG A 181 -0.62 -12.58 6.97
N LYS A 182 0.47 -11.84 7.14
CA LYS A 182 0.49 -10.55 7.86
C LYS A 182 -0.52 -9.55 7.31
N LYS A 183 -0.75 -9.53 5.98
CA LYS A 183 -1.60 -8.53 5.32
C LYS A 183 -3.09 -8.81 5.46
N THR A 184 -3.50 -10.07 5.48
CA THR A 184 -4.92 -10.47 5.35
C THR A 184 -5.40 -11.35 6.50
N ASP A 185 -4.48 -11.75 7.37
CA ASP A 185 -4.69 -12.74 8.45
C ASP A 185 -5.28 -14.07 7.96
N THR A 186 -5.10 -14.37 6.68
CA THR A 186 -5.57 -15.62 6.08
C THR A 186 -4.54 -16.71 6.30
N LEU A 187 -4.97 -17.86 6.80
CA LEU A 187 -4.12 -19.05 6.91
C LEU A 187 -3.66 -19.48 5.52
N SER A 188 -2.37 -19.63 5.34
CA SER A 188 -1.73 -20.10 4.13
C SER A 188 -0.96 -21.38 4.45
N SER A 189 -1.33 -22.48 3.78
CA SER A 189 -0.63 -23.76 3.87
C SER A 189 0.17 -23.98 2.59
N VAL A 190 1.47 -24.11 2.71
CA VAL A 190 2.40 -24.22 1.57
C VAL A 190 3.23 -25.47 1.74
N ARG A 191 3.15 -26.38 0.75
CA ARG A 191 4.03 -27.53 0.71
C ARG A 191 5.45 -27.11 0.37
N LEU A 192 6.41 -27.58 1.16
CA LEU A 192 7.82 -27.40 0.86
C LEU A 192 8.29 -28.43 -0.15
N LEU A 193 8.82 -27.92 -1.26
CA LEU A 193 9.50 -28.69 -2.28
C LEU A 193 10.98 -28.86 -1.90
N ASP A 194 11.72 -29.66 -2.67
CA ASP A 194 13.12 -30.00 -2.37
C ASP A 194 14.03 -28.77 -2.23
N ILE A 195 13.85 -27.77 -3.11
CA ILE A 195 14.69 -26.55 -3.09
C ILE A 195 14.49 -25.74 -1.82
N PRO A 196 13.26 -25.36 -1.40
CA PRO A 196 13.06 -24.72 -0.11
C PRO A 196 13.54 -25.53 1.09
N LEU A 197 13.42 -26.87 1.04
CA LEU A 197 13.91 -27.75 2.11
C LEU A 197 15.43 -27.74 2.30
N GLN A 198 16.19 -27.46 1.23
CA GLN A 198 17.65 -27.33 1.32
C GLN A 198 18.10 -25.98 1.90
N ILE A 199 17.20 -25.01 2.01
CA ILE A 199 17.50 -23.66 2.49
C ILE A 199 17.23 -23.53 3.99
N ILE A 200 16.31 -24.30 4.52
CA ILE A 200 15.96 -24.33 5.95
C ILE A 200 16.71 -25.47 6.63
#